data_34c3e5231d7325755e858ab0f606f22a
#
_entry.id   34c3e5231d7325755e858ab0f606f22a
#
_cell.length_a   1.000
_cell.length_b   1.000
_cell.length_c   1.000
_cell.angle_alpha   90.00
_cell.angle_beta   90.00
_cell.angle_gamma   90.00
#
_symmetry.space_group_name_H-M   'P 1'
#
loop_
_entity.id
_entity.type
_entity.pdbx_description
1 polymer ?
#
loop_
_entity_poly.entity_id
_entity_poly.type
_entity_poly.pdbx_seq_one_letter_code
_entity_poly.pdbx_strand_id
1 'polypeptide(L)'
;MFLPYRVVELLVRLPFFLFTRCQVRGKENVPSQGPLLVVANHLNLADPPLVGISIGRKSKFMAKEELFRSPLSRFFFISIGAFPVNRRRPDLRALRLAEETLAQGFPLVIFPESKRSKDVKLQPGLPGAAMFAARSGVPILPIGITGTEKIKGARWLLARPTLVVNIGATFSLPPANGKLDREKLTEYTEIIMRRIASLLPAEYRGAYA
;
A
#
# COMPACT_ATOMS: atom_id res chain seq x y z
N MET A 1 17.71 16.02 -11.13
CA MET A 1 18.57 14.82 -11.13
C MET A 1 17.94 13.84 -10.15
N PHE A 2 17.40 12.69 -10.62
CA PHE A 2 16.78 11.71 -9.73
C PHE A 2 17.84 10.71 -9.28
N LEU A 3 17.82 10.35 -7.98
CA LEU A 3 18.70 9.29 -7.46
C LEU A 3 18.35 7.95 -8.12
N PRO A 4 19.34 7.10 -8.45
CA PRO A 4 19.07 5.74 -8.91
C PRO A 4 18.19 5.00 -7.89
N TYR A 5 17.21 4.23 -8.37
CA TYR A 5 16.27 3.50 -7.50
C TYR A 5 16.96 2.68 -6.40
N ARG A 6 18.08 2.01 -6.72
CA ARG A 6 18.86 1.22 -5.74
C ARG A 6 19.40 2.05 -4.58
N VAL A 7 19.79 3.30 -4.85
CA VAL A 7 20.26 4.23 -3.80
C VAL A 7 19.10 4.63 -2.90
N VAL A 8 17.96 4.97 -3.49
CA VAL A 8 16.74 5.30 -2.73
C VAL A 8 16.29 4.11 -1.88
N GLU A 9 16.30 2.91 -2.45
CA GLU A 9 15.97 1.68 -1.74
C GLU A 9 16.90 1.46 -0.54
N LEU A 10 18.20 1.63 -0.71
CA LEU A 10 19.18 1.50 0.37
C LEU A 10 18.94 2.54 1.48
N LEU A 11 18.74 3.81 1.09
CA LEU A 11 18.45 4.89 2.04
C LEU A 11 17.17 4.66 2.83
N VAL A 12 16.18 4.01 2.23
CA VAL A 12 14.94 3.61 2.91
C VAL A 12 15.15 2.39 3.79
N ARG A 13 15.86 1.36 3.32
CA ARG A 13 16.12 0.12 4.07
C ARG A 13 16.95 0.34 5.32
N LEU A 14 17.96 1.22 5.23
CA LEU A 14 18.93 1.42 6.31
C LEU A 14 18.28 1.86 7.63
N PRO A 15 17.39 2.87 7.70
CA PRO A 15 16.69 3.22 8.93
C PRO A 15 15.84 2.08 9.51
N PHE A 16 15.13 1.32 8.65
CA PHE A 16 14.35 0.18 9.12
C PHE A 16 15.26 -0.90 9.71
N PHE A 17 16.37 -1.21 9.08
CA PHE A 17 17.33 -2.21 9.56
C PHE A 17 17.97 -1.79 10.89
N LEU A 18 18.40 -0.53 11.00
CA LEU A 18 19.12 -0.05 12.19
C LEU A 18 18.20 0.15 13.39
N PHE A 19 17.02 0.72 13.16
CA PHE A 19 16.17 1.24 14.23
C PHE A 19 14.88 0.43 14.47
N THR A 20 14.68 -0.67 13.75
CA THR A 20 13.51 -1.54 13.97
C THR A 20 13.92 -3.02 13.91
N ARG A 21 13.01 -3.89 14.38
CA ARG A 21 13.06 -5.34 14.17
C ARG A 21 12.02 -5.70 13.12
N CYS A 22 12.40 -5.61 11.85
CA CYS A 22 11.47 -5.86 10.75
C CYS A 22 11.40 -7.35 10.41
N GLN A 23 10.19 -7.91 10.47
CA GLN A 23 9.87 -9.28 10.08
C GLN A 23 8.97 -9.26 8.86
N VAL A 24 9.40 -9.87 7.77
CA VAL A 24 8.61 -10.03 6.55
C VAL A 24 8.34 -11.50 6.33
N ARG A 25 7.07 -11.88 6.22
CA ARG A 25 6.59 -13.25 6.02
C ARG A 25 5.82 -13.33 4.72
N GLY A 26 5.87 -14.47 4.03
CA GLY A 26 5.14 -14.67 2.77
C GLY A 26 5.79 -13.99 1.56
N LYS A 27 7.10 -13.74 1.56
CA LYS A 27 7.82 -13.16 0.40
C LYS A 27 7.69 -14.00 -0.86
N GLU A 28 7.54 -15.29 -0.72
CA GLU A 28 7.32 -16.27 -1.78
C GLU A 28 6.02 -16.03 -2.56
N ASN A 29 5.07 -15.32 -1.95
CA ASN A 29 3.79 -14.96 -2.58
C ASN A 29 3.90 -13.77 -3.55
N VAL A 30 5.05 -13.08 -3.58
CA VAL A 30 5.25 -11.92 -4.46
C VAL A 30 5.64 -12.39 -5.86
N PRO A 31 4.82 -12.15 -6.90
CA PRO A 31 5.20 -12.46 -8.27
C PRO A 31 6.47 -11.71 -8.66
N SER A 32 7.43 -12.40 -9.28
CA SER A 32 8.73 -11.83 -9.65
C SER A 32 8.62 -10.71 -10.69
N GLN A 33 7.59 -10.75 -11.53
CA GLN A 33 7.35 -9.80 -12.62
C GLN A 33 5.86 -9.63 -12.91
N GLY A 34 5.53 -8.73 -13.83
CA GLY A 34 4.17 -8.45 -14.27
C GLY A 34 3.43 -7.43 -13.38
N PRO A 35 2.27 -6.95 -13.84
CA PRO A 35 1.45 -6.00 -13.09
C PRO A 35 0.91 -6.63 -11.81
N LEU A 36 0.79 -5.82 -10.77
CA LEU A 36 0.34 -6.27 -9.47
C LEU A 36 -0.36 -5.13 -8.73
N LEU A 37 -1.55 -5.36 -8.23
CA LEU A 37 -2.20 -4.44 -7.31
C LEU A 37 -1.90 -4.88 -5.88
N VAL A 38 -1.10 -4.10 -5.18
CA VAL A 38 -0.76 -4.36 -3.76
C VAL A 38 -1.72 -3.57 -2.88
N VAL A 39 -2.39 -4.25 -1.97
CA VAL A 39 -3.35 -3.65 -1.03
C VAL A 39 -2.91 -3.90 0.41
N ALA A 40 -2.89 -2.86 1.24
CA ALA A 40 -2.42 -2.96 2.63
C ALA A 40 -3.24 -2.07 3.57
N ASN A 41 -3.28 -2.41 4.87
CA ASN A 41 -3.75 -1.49 5.91
C ASN A 41 -2.76 -0.34 6.12
N HIS A 42 -3.24 0.78 6.68
CA HIS A 42 -2.43 2.01 6.79
C HIS A 42 -2.41 2.58 8.21
N LEU A 43 -1.27 2.48 8.88
CA LEU A 43 -1.06 2.91 10.27
C LEU A 43 -0.14 4.14 10.36
N ASN A 44 0.88 4.22 9.47
CA ASN A 44 1.93 5.24 9.58
C ASN A 44 2.42 5.71 8.19
N LEU A 45 3.09 6.87 8.13
CA LEU A 45 3.79 7.34 6.92
C LEU A 45 4.95 6.42 6.51
N ALA A 46 5.42 5.56 7.41
CA ALA A 46 6.44 4.56 7.13
C ALA A 46 5.91 3.34 6.35
N ASP A 47 4.56 3.13 6.26
CA ASP A 47 4.00 1.95 5.60
C ASP A 47 4.31 1.87 4.09
N PRO A 48 4.15 2.95 3.29
CA PRO A 48 4.44 2.88 1.86
C PRO A 48 5.89 2.44 1.57
N PRO A 49 6.94 3.09 2.13
CA PRO A 49 8.31 2.62 1.92
C PRO A 49 8.56 1.22 2.49
N LEU A 50 7.95 0.86 3.63
CA LEU A 50 8.06 -0.48 4.22
C LEU A 50 7.48 -1.55 3.27
N VAL A 51 6.31 -1.31 2.68
CA VAL A 51 5.72 -2.21 1.67
C VAL A 51 6.67 -2.35 0.47
N GLY A 52 7.17 -1.24 -0.08
CA GLY A 52 8.07 -1.26 -1.23
C GLY A 52 9.31 -2.11 -1.01
N ILE A 53 9.99 -1.95 0.14
CA ILE A 53 11.18 -2.76 0.47
C ILE A 53 10.84 -4.21 0.79
N SER A 54 9.64 -4.49 1.32
CA SER A 54 9.20 -5.84 1.68
C SER A 54 8.90 -6.69 0.47
N ILE A 55 8.27 -6.13 -0.57
CA ILE A 55 7.99 -6.85 -1.81
C ILE A 55 9.21 -6.93 -2.74
N GLY A 56 10.25 -6.11 -2.53
CA GLY A 56 11.50 -6.15 -3.29
C GLY A 56 11.36 -5.80 -4.78
N ARG A 57 10.27 -5.10 -5.17
CA ARG A 57 10.01 -4.66 -6.55
C ARG A 57 9.81 -3.16 -6.61
N LYS A 58 10.33 -2.53 -7.67
CA LYS A 58 10.09 -1.11 -7.93
C LYS A 58 8.59 -0.86 -8.08
N SER A 59 8.02 -0.17 -7.10
CA SER A 59 6.58 0.03 -6.98
C SER A 59 6.19 1.49 -7.11
N LYS A 60 4.93 1.73 -7.45
CA LYS A 60 4.33 3.06 -7.46
C LYS A 60 3.29 3.17 -6.35
N PHE A 61 3.14 4.38 -5.79
CA PHE A 61 2.28 4.66 -4.65
C PHE A 61 1.38 5.85 -4.94
N MET A 62 0.13 5.75 -4.54
CA MET A 62 -0.78 6.89 -4.54
C MET A 62 -0.63 7.69 -3.24
N ALA A 63 -0.21 8.92 -3.30
CA ALA A 63 -0.02 9.77 -2.14
C ALA A 63 -0.81 11.08 -2.26
N LYS A 64 -1.27 11.61 -1.13
CA LYS A 64 -2.07 12.84 -1.07
C LYS A 64 -1.32 14.01 -1.71
N GLU A 65 -1.97 14.79 -2.59
CA GLU A 65 -1.33 15.88 -3.35
C GLU A 65 -0.64 16.94 -2.48
N GLU A 66 -1.15 17.17 -1.26
CA GLU A 66 -0.55 18.14 -0.33
C GLU A 66 0.85 17.75 0.13
N LEU A 67 1.21 16.46 0.05
CA LEU A 67 2.56 15.98 0.37
C LEU A 67 3.61 16.41 -0.66
N PHE A 68 3.18 16.89 -1.82
CA PHE A 68 4.07 17.34 -2.90
C PHE A 68 4.23 18.87 -2.96
N ARG A 69 3.71 19.62 -1.99
CA ARG A 69 3.74 21.08 -2.01
C ARG A 69 5.14 21.66 -1.76
N SER A 70 5.90 21.08 -0.83
CA SER A 70 7.27 21.56 -0.58
C SER A 70 8.26 20.87 -1.51
N PRO A 71 9.31 21.55 -1.99
CA PRO A 71 10.32 20.95 -2.89
C PRO A 71 10.98 19.72 -2.29
N LEU A 72 11.31 19.74 -1.00
CA LEU A 72 11.97 18.63 -0.31
C LEU A 72 11.06 17.41 -0.19
N SER A 73 9.82 17.60 0.27
CA SER A 73 8.87 16.48 0.34
C SER A 73 8.50 15.94 -1.04
N ARG A 74 8.33 16.82 -2.04
CA ARG A 74 8.10 16.42 -3.43
C ARG A 74 9.23 15.53 -3.95
N PHE A 75 10.50 15.94 -3.74
CA PHE A 75 11.66 15.16 -4.12
C PHE A 75 11.63 13.78 -3.45
N PHE A 76 11.40 13.73 -2.13
CA PHE A 76 11.32 12.48 -1.38
C PHE A 76 10.22 11.55 -1.91
N PHE A 77 8.97 12.04 -2.04
CA PHE A 77 7.85 11.21 -2.47
C PHE A 77 8.01 10.70 -3.92
N ILE A 78 8.51 11.54 -4.84
CA ILE A 78 8.80 11.11 -6.21
C ILE A 78 9.91 10.05 -6.22
N SER A 79 10.96 10.22 -5.41
CA SER A 79 12.09 9.29 -5.35
C SER A 79 11.68 7.90 -4.89
N ILE A 80 10.72 7.78 -3.97
CA ILE A 80 10.16 6.49 -3.55
C ILE A 80 9.08 5.94 -4.52
N GLY A 81 8.81 6.63 -5.64
CA GLY A 81 7.84 6.20 -6.64
C GLY A 81 6.41 6.65 -6.39
N ALA A 82 6.19 7.61 -5.47
CA ALA A 82 4.86 8.14 -5.23
C ALA A 82 4.42 9.16 -6.30
N PHE A 83 3.13 9.18 -6.61
CA PHE A 83 2.50 10.21 -7.43
C PHE A 83 1.29 10.82 -6.71
N PRO A 84 0.99 12.12 -6.98
CA PRO A 84 -0.06 12.83 -6.28
C PRO A 84 -1.45 12.36 -6.71
N VAL A 85 -2.37 12.30 -5.74
CA VAL A 85 -3.81 12.07 -5.97
C VAL A 85 -4.64 13.07 -5.16
N ASN A 86 -5.63 13.66 -5.84
CA ASN A 86 -6.66 14.46 -5.17
C ASN A 86 -7.73 13.54 -4.60
N ARG A 87 -7.83 13.46 -3.26
CA ARG A 87 -8.79 12.58 -2.58
C ARG A 87 -10.15 13.21 -2.33
N ARG A 88 -10.33 14.49 -2.67
CA ARG A 88 -11.58 15.24 -2.44
C ARG A 88 -12.55 15.16 -3.61
N ARG A 89 -12.07 14.79 -4.79
CA ARG A 89 -12.85 14.67 -6.04
C ARG A 89 -12.28 13.55 -6.90
N PRO A 90 -13.07 13.02 -7.85
CA PRO A 90 -12.55 12.08 -8.84
C PRO A 90 -11.34 12.67 -9.56
N ASP A 91 -10.21 11.97 -9.53
CA ASP A 91 -8.96 12.40 -10.13
C ASP A 91 -8.61 11.50 -11.33
N LEU A 92 -9.07 11.92 -12.51
CA LEU A 92 -8.84 11.19 -13.77
C LEU A 92 -7.36 11.10 -14.12
N ARG A 93 -6.55 12.09 -13.69
CA ARG A 93 -5.09 12.05 -13.90
C ARG A 93 -4.45 10.95 -13.07
N ALA A 94 -4.80 10.87 -11.79
CA ALA A 94 -4.31 9.80 -10.91
C ALA A 94 -4.79 8.42 -11.40
N LEU A 95 -6.02 8.32 -11.92
CA LEU A 95 -6.55 7.10 -12.52
C LEU A 95 -5.69 6.65 -13.71
N ARG A 96 -5.40 7.54 -14.65
CA ARG A 96 -4.54 7.26 -15.83
C ARG A 96 -3.14 6.81 -15.41
N LEU A 97 -2.50 7.52 -14.46
CA LEU A 97 -1.17 7.16 -13.96
C LEU A 97 -1.15 5.77 -13.30
N ALA A 98 -2.23 5.39 -12.63
CA ALA A 98 -2.37 4.07 -12.04
C ALA A 98 -2.52 2.99 -13.13
N GLU A 99 -3.37 3.21 -14.13
CA GLU A 99 -3.54 2.32 -15.28
C GLU A 99 -2.23 2.16 -16.07
N GLU A 100 -1.52 3.26 -16.36
CA GLU A 100 -0.20 3.25 -17.00
C GLU A 100 0.84 2.49 -16.18
N THR A 101 0.82 2.65 -14.85
CA THR A 101 1.72 1.92 -13.93
C THR A 101 1.55 0.41 -14.08
N LEU A 102 0.30 -0.05 -14.07
CA LEU A 102 -0.02 -1.48 -14.23
C LEU A 102 0.30 -1.97 -15.65
N ALA A 103 -0.02 -1.19 -16.68
CA ALA A 103 0.29 -1.52 -18.07
C ALA A 103 1.81 -1.65 -18.32
N GLN A 104 2.63 -0.90 -17.60
CA GLN A 104 4.10 -1.01 -17.62
C GLN A 104 4.63 -2.20 -16.80
N GLY A 105 3.78 -3.01 -16.18
CA GLY A 105 4.17 -4.16 -15.37
C GLY A 105 4.67 -3.82 -13.98
N PHE A 106 4.50 -2.58 -13.50
CA PHE A 106 4.90 -2.21 -12.13
C PHE A 106 3.80 -2.51 -11.12
N PRO A 107 4.19 -2.90 -9.89
CA PRO A 107 3.26 -2.94 -8.77
C PRO A 107 2.72 -1.54 -8.45
N LEU A 108 1.39 -1.46 -8.28
CA LEU A 108 0.69 -0.29 -7.76
C LEU A 108 0.25 -0.57 -6.34
N VAL A 109 0.71 0.22 -5.38
CA VAL A 109 0.35 0.07 -3.96
C VAL A 109 -0.75 1.04 -3.60
N ILE A 110 -1.84 0.51 -3.06
CA ILE A 110 -3.00 1.26 -2.59
C ILE A 110 -3.30 0.88 -1.14
N PHE A 111 -3.62 1.87 -0.33
CA PHE A 111 -4.16 1.71 1.01
C PHE A 111 -5.68 1.98 0.93
N PRO A 112 -6.54 0.94 0.94
CA PRO A 112 -7.97 1.11 0.68
C PRO A 112 -8.67 2.01 1.69
N GLU A 113 -8.15 2.11 2.93
CA GLU A 113 -8.64 3.01 3.98
C GLU A 113 -8.53 4.50 3.61
N SER A 114 -7.68 4.84 2.60
CA SER A 114 -7.43 6.22 2.13
C SER A 114 -6.85 7.20 3.17
N LYS A 115 -6.80 6.82 4.43
CA LYS A 115 -6.23 7.58 5.55
C LYS A 115 -5.57 6.62 6.55
N ARG A 116 -4.65 7.11 7.35
CA ARG A 116 -4.05 6.35 8.43
C ARG A 116 -5.07 6.10 9.53
N SER A 117 -5.13 4.88 10.04
CA SER A 117 -5.93 4.53 11.21
C SER A 117 -5.41 5.28 12.44
N LYS A 118 -6.31 5.82 13.24
CA LYS A 118 -5.98 6.51 14.51
C LYS A 118 -6.02 5.59 15.71
N ASP A 119 -6.82 4.55 15.64
CA ASP A 119 -7.08 3.56 16.69
C ASP A 119 -6.41 2.22 16.43
N VAL A 120 -5.50 2.19 15.45
CA VAL A 120 -4.73 1.00 15.03
C VAL A 120 -5.58 -0.09 14.36
N LYS A 121 -6.89 0.05 14.36
CA LYS A 121 -7.83 -0.91 13.77
C LYS A 121 -8.02 -0.64 12.28
N LEU A 122 -8.22 -1.72 11.52
CA LEU A 122 -8.53 -1.65 10.09
C LEU A 122 -9.84 -0.87 9.88
N GLN A 123 -9.77 0.21 9.12
CA GLN A 123 -10.90 1.08 8.83
C GLN A 123 -11.67 0.58 7.60
N PRO A 124 -12.94 0.98 7.41
CA PRO A 124 -13.69 0.66 6.21
C PRO A 124 -12.95 1.06 4.94
N GLY A 125 -12.90 0.15 3.97
CA GLY A 125 -12.25 0.39 2.68
C GLY A 125 -13.08 1.29 1.77
N LEU A 126 -12.41 2.11 0.96
CA LEU A 126 -13.02 2.85 -0.14
C LEU A 126 -12.94 2.05 -1.45
N PRO A 127 -13.89 2.23 -2.38
CA PRO A 127 -14.02 1.38 -3.56
C PRO A 127 -12.91 1.57 -4.61
N GLY A 128 -11.97 2.49 -4.40
CA GLY A 128 -10.91 2.77 -5.35
C GLY A 128 -10.05 1.56 -5.72
N ALA A 129 -9.59 0.79 -4.73
CA ALA A 129 -8.79 -0.41 -4.97
C ALA A 129 -9.60 -1.48 -5.73
N ALA A 130 -10.87 -1.69 -5.36
CA ALA A 130 -11.78 -2.60 -6.03
C ALA A 130 -12.03 -2.19 -7.49
N MET A 131 -12.23 -0.90 -7.73
CA MET A 131 -12.40 -0.35 -9.08
C MET A 131 -11.17 -0.61 -9.95
N PHE A 132 -9.94 -0.34 -9.44
CA PHE A 132 -8.71 -0.62 -10.17
C PHE A 132 -8.55 -2.10 -10.47
N ALA A 133 -8.77 -2.96 -9.49
CA ALA A 133 -8.68 -4.40 -9.65
C ALA A 133 -9.66 -4.93 -10.72
N ALA A 134 -10.93 -4.52 -10.63
CA ALA A 134 -11.97 -4.97 -11.54
C ALA A 134 -11.75 -4.48 -12.99
N ARG A 135 -11.23 -3.25 -13.17
CA ARG A 135 -10.96 -2.69 -14.50
C ARG A 135 -9.71 -3.25 -15.16
N SER A 136 -8.67 -3.49 -14.37
CA SER A 136 -7.38 -3.95 -14.90
C SER A 136 -7.27 -5.47 -15.00
N GLY A 137 -8.07 -6.22 -14.23
CA GLY A 137 -7.98 -7.69 -14.16
C GLY A 137 -6.65 -8.21 -13.59
N VAL A 138 -5.80 -7.33 -13.04
CA VAL A 138 -4.49 -7.72 -12.51
C VAL A 138 -4.61 -8.48 -11.20
N PRO A 139 -3.65 -9.37 -10.87
CA PRO A 139 -3.59 -10.03 -9.57
C PRO A 139 -3.50 -9.01 -8.43
N ILE A 140 -4.14 -9.35 -7.29
CA ILE A 140 -4.14 -8.54 -6.08
C ILE A 140 -3.28 -9.24 -5.02
N LEU A 141 -2.34 -8.51 -4.42
CA LEU A 141 -1.48 -8.99 -3.33
C LEU A 141 -1.90 -8.29 -2.03
N PRO A 142 -2.53 -9.02 -1.08
CA PRO A 142 -2.90 -8.46 0.21
C PRO A 142 -1.71 -8.46 1.16
N ILE A 143 -1.55 -7.38 1.94
CA ILE A 143 -0.49 -7.22 2.94
C ILE A 143 -1.10 -6.73 4.24
N GLY A 144 -0.76 -7.40 5.34
CA GLY A 144 -1.06 -6.97 6.71
C GLY A 144 0.17 -6.37 7.37
N ILE A 145 0.07 -5.14 7.88
CA ILE A 145 1.16 -4.40 8.53
C ILE A 145 0.80 -4.17 9.99
N THR A 146 1.75 -4.45 10.90
CA THR A 146 1.62 -4.12 12.33
C THR A 146 2.91 -3.53 12.88
N GLY A 147 2.81 -2.77 13.97
CA GLY A 147 3.96 -2.21 14.69
C GLY A 147 4.41 -0.83 14.20
N THR A 148 4.04 -0.39 12.98
CA THR A 148 4.43 0.92 12.45
C THR A 148 3.76 2.07 13.21
N GLU A 149 2.63 1.86 13.87
CA GLU A 149 1.99 2.82 14.77
C GLU A 149 2.88 3.24 15.94
N LYS A 150 3.92 2.44 16.26
CA LYS A 150 4.92 2.72 17.30
C LYS A 150 6.01 3.69 16.83
N ILE A 151 6.10 3.97 15.54
CA ILE A 151 7.02 4.96 14.95
C ILE A 151 6.43 6.35 15.19
N LYS A 152 6.67 6.91 16.39
CA LYS A 152 6.19 8.25 16.79
C LYS A 152 7.31 9.05 17.46
N GLY A 153 7.48 10.32 17.03
CA GLY A 153 8.54 11.20 17.54
C GLY A 153 9.93 10.59 17.31
N ALA A 154 10.92 10.90 18.18
CA ALA A 154 12.28 10.35 18.08
C ALA A 154 12.50 9.12 18.96
N ARG A 155 11.62 8.82 19.91
CA ARG A 155 11.79 7.73 20.90
C ARG A 155 11.87 6.35 20.27
N TRP A 156 11.24 6.11 19.13
CA TRP A 156 11.26 4.82 18.44
C TRP A 156 12.67 4.42 17.96
N LEU A 157 13.57 5.38 17.74
CA LEU A 157 14.97 5.11 17.34
C LEU A 157 15.71 4.29 18.42
N LEU A 158 15.41 4.55 19.69
CA LEU A 158 15.97 3.81 20.83
C LEU A 158 15.15 2.56 21.17
N ALA A 159 13.83 2.63 21.02
CA ALA A 159 12.91 1.56 21.39
C ALA A 159 12.98 0.35 20.44
N ARG A 160 13.49 0.52 19.22
CA ARG A 160 13.59 -0.50 18.15
C ARG A 160 12.33 -1.35 18.04
N PRO A 161 11.17 -0.75 17.67
CA PRO A 161 9.91 -1.46 17.63
C PRO A 161 9.97 -2.64 16.65
N THR A 162 9.23 -3.70 16.97
CA THR A 162 9.02 -4.82 16.05
C THR A 162 7.96 -4.41 15.03
N LEU A 163 8.31 -4.47 13.75
CA LEU A 163 7.41 -4.28 12.62
C LEU A 163 7.18 -5.63 11.96
N VAL A 164 5.94 -5.97 11.70
CA VAL A 164 5.61 -7.22 11.00
C VAL A 164 4.87 -6.89 9.72
N VAL A 165 5.31 -7.49 8.62
CA VAL A 165 4.68 -7.41 7.30
C VAL A 165 4.32 -8.84 6.88
N ASN A 166 3.04 -9.15 6.89
CA ASN A 166 2.52 -10.43 6.41
C ASN A 166 2.02 -10.27 4.99
N ILE A 167 2.62 -10.99 4.05
CA ILE A 167 2.25 -10.98 2.62
C ILE A 167 1.43 -12.22 2.34
N GLY A 168 0.16 -12.04 1.98
CA GLY A 168 -0.75 -13.13 1.62
C GLY A 168 -0.56 -13.62 0.18
N ALA A 169 -1.18 -14.75 -0.15
CA ALA A 169 -1.23 -15.23 -1.52
C ALA A 169 -1.98 -14.25 -2.42
N THR A 170 -1.55 -14.12 -3.67
CA THR A 170 -2.27 -13.36 -4.67
C THR A 170 -3.65 -13.95 -4.95
N PHE A 171 -4.60 -13.09 -5.26
CA PHE A 171 -5.96 -13.49 -5.67
C PHE A 171 -6.47 -12.55 -6.78
N SER A 172 -7.55 -12.95 -7.43
CA SER A 172 -8.28 -12.12 -8.38
C SER A 172 -9.71 -11.93 -7.91
N LEU A 173 -10.33 -10.81 -8.28
CA LEU A 173 -11.77 -10.64 -8.07
C LEU A 173 -12.55 -11.52 -9.03
N PRO A 174 -13.76 -11.97 -8.65
CA PRO A 174 -14.67 -12.66 -9.57
C PRO A 174 -14.93 -11.77 -10.80
N PRO A 175 -15.16 -12.35 -11.99
CA PRO A 175 -15.49 -11.56 -13.17
C PRO A 175 -16.77 -10.76 -12.93
N ALA A 176 -16.73 -9.47 -13.31
CA ALA A 176 -17.92 -8.64 -13.29
C ALA A 176 -18.78 -8.98 -14.52
N ASN A 177 -19.82 -9.79 -14.31
CA ASN A 177 -20.82 -10.05 -15.33
C ASN A 177 -21.74 -8.83 -15.48
N GLY A 178 -21.29 -7.83 -16.26
CA GLY A 178 -22.03 -6.61 -16.51
C GLY A 178 -21.34 -5.32 -16.00
N LYS A 179 -22.18 -4.31 -15.68
CA LYS A 179 -21.70 -2.99 -15.25
C LYS A 179 -21.15 -3.05 -13.82
N LEU A 180 -20.02 -2.39 -13.58
CA LEU A 180 -19.48 -2.14 -12.24
C LEU A 180 -20.35 -1.06 -11.55
N ASP A 181 -21.41 -1.49 -10.91
CA ASP A 181 -22.25 -0.61 -10.09
C ASP A 181 -21.69 -0.45 -8.67
N ARG A 182 -22.40 0.32 -7.86
CA ARG A 182 -22.00 0.62 -6.49
C ARG A 182 -22.03 -0.63 -5.60
N GLU A 183 -23.00 -1.51 -5.79
CA GLU A 183 -23.18 -2.72 -5.01
C GLU A 183 -22.01 -3.69 -5.26
N LYS A 184 -21.67 -3.93 -6.52
CA LYS A 184 -20.54 -4.77 -6.91
C LYS A 184 -19.20 -4.23 -6.43
N LEU A 185 -18.99 -2.93 -6.49
CA LEU A 185 -17.80 -2.29 -5.94
C LEU A 185 -17.72 -2.43 -4.41
N THR A 186 -18.84 -2.41 -3.71
CA THR A 186 -18.89 -2.63 -2.25
C THR A 186 -18.51 -4.08 -1.93
N GLU A 187 -19.09 -5.05 -2.63
CA GLU A 187 -18.74 -6.49 -2.50
C GLU A 187 -17.24 -6.73 -2.71
N TYR A 188 -16.69 -6.18 -3.79
CA TYR A 188 -15.26 -6.32 -4.11
C TYR A 188 -14.35 -5.64 -3.09
N THR A 189 -14.77 -4.50 -2.57
CA THR A 189 -14.06 -3.82 -1.47
C THR A 189 -14.04 -4.69 -0.23
N GLU A 190 -15.17 -5.31 0.12
CA GLU A 190 -15.27 -6.21 1.26
C GLU A 190 -14.35 -7.43 1.11
N ILE A 191 -14.29 -8.04 -0.08
CA ILE A 191 -13.37 -9.15 -0.37
C ILE A 191 -11.91 -8.72 -0.12
N ILE A 192 -11.51 -7.56 -0.66
CA ILE A 192 -10.16 -7.02 -0.48
C ILE A 192 -9.85 -6.80 1.00
N MET A 193 -10.76 -6.15 1.72
CA MET A 193 -10.55 -5.80 3.13
C MET A 193 -10.49 -7.05 4.03
N ARG A 194 -11.30 -8.06 3.79
CA ARG A 194 -11.24 -9.34 4.50
C ARG A 194 -9.92 -10.08 4.23
N ARG A 195 -9.39 -10.01 3.01
CA ARG A 195 -8.06 -10.56 2.70
C ARG A 195 -6.94 -9.85 3.46
N ILE A 196 -7.01 -8.53 3.63
CA ILE A 196 -6.07 -7.79 4.49
C ILE A 196 -6.25 -8.18 5.95
N ALA A 197 -7.51 -8.21 6.45
CA ALA A 197 -7.82 -8.54 7.83
C ALA A 197 -7.33 -9.93 8.23
N SER A 198 -7.41 -10.93 7.35
CA SER A 198 -6.93 -12.29 7.62
C SER A 198 -5.42 -12.37 7.89
N LEU A 199 -4.65 -11.37 7.47
CA LEU A 199 -3.20 -11.27 7.69
C LEU A 199 -2.83 -10.49 8.96
N LEU A 200 -3.84 -9.94 9.65
CA LEU A 200 -3.67 -9.13 10.85
C LEU A 200 -4.07 -9.91 12.11
N PRO A 201 -3.44 -9.64 13.26
CA PRO A 201 -3.94 -10.09 14.56
C PRO A 201 -5.36 -9.57 14.83
N ALA A 202 -6.12 -10.27 15.67
CA ALA A 202 -7.52 -9.96 15.92
C ALA A 202 -7.77 -8.51 16.36
N GLU A 203 -6.89 -7.97 17.20
CA GLU A 203 -6.96 -6.61 17.72
C GLU A 203 -6.79 -5.51 16.65
N TYR A 204 -6.20 -5.85 15.49
CA TYR A 204 -6.03 -4.94 14.36
C TYR A 204 -7.16 -5.01 13.33
N ARG A 205 -8.04 -6.03 13.37
CA ARG A 205 -9.02 -6.29 12.30
C ARG A 205 -10.18 -5.29 12.24
N GLY A 206 -10.49 -4.62 13.35
CA GLY A 206 -11.58 -3.63 13.39
C GLY A 206 -12.93 -4.19 12.99
N ALA A 207 -13.58 -3.58 12.00
CA ALA A 207 -14.90 -4.02 11.49
C ALA A 207 -14.87 -5.38 10.76
N TYR A 208 -13.68 -5.95 10.53
CA TYR A 208 -13.47 -7.21 9.80
C TYR A 208 -12.99 -8.35 10.72
N ALA A 209 -13.22 -8.23 12.03
CA ALA A 209 -12.87 -9.22 13.04
C ALA A 209 -13.68 -10.51 12.90
#